data_e81804da2f08e44afc1d1d23eb1ebe1f
#
_entry.id   e81804da2f08e44afc1d1d23eb1ebe1f
#
_cell.length_a   1.000
_cell.length_b   1.000
_cell.length_c   1.000
_cell.angle_alpha   90.00
_cell.angle_beta   90.00
_cell.angle_gamma   90.00
#
_symmetry.space_group_name_H-M   'P 1'
#
loop_
_entity.id
_entity.type
_entity.pdbx_description
1 polymer ?
#
loop_
_entity_poly.entity_id
_entity_poly.type
_entity_poly.pdbx_seq_one_letter_code
_entity_poly.pdbx_strand_id
1 'polypeptide(L)'
;MKTQKYNYGTAILSAFEYLLKNYKETFIIGQGLWSPWYVGNTMTDLDKKFGKDRVIDTPVSESATTGAAIGASLVGMKPIVVHPRMDFMLYAMDAIVNQAAKWSHMFGGQAHPGVTIRSIINRGGEQGAQHSQALHAWFAHIPGLRVVMP
;
A
#
# COMPACT_ATOMS: atom_id res chain seq x y z
N MET A 1 15.60 -27.30 -10.67
CA MET A 1 15.19 -26.12 -9.86
C MET A 1 14.17 -26.60 -8.83
N LYS A 2 14.39 -26.36 -7.52
CA LYS A 2 13.36 -26.64 -6.51
C LYS A 2 12.25 -25.61 -6.68
N THR A 3 11.05 -26.02 -7.00
CA THR A 3 9.88 -25.15 -7.09
C THR A 3 9.55 -24.66 -5.68
N GLN A 4 9.79 -23.40 -5.39
CA GLN A 4 9.42 -22.80 -4.12
C GLN A 4 7.90 -22.62 -4.11
N LYS A 5 7.23 -23.23 -3.13
CA LYS A 5 5.78 -23.06 -2.95
C LYS A 5 5.54 -21.80 -2.10
N TYR A 6 4.72 -20.89 -2.60
CA TYR A 6 4.28 -19.70 -1.89
C TYR A 6 2.81 -19.84 -1.50
N ASN A 7 2.47 -19.38 -0.31
CA ASN A 7 1.11 -18.95 -0.04
C ASN A 7 0.99 -17.44 -0.34
N TYR A 8 -0.21 -16.90 -0.27
CA TYR A 8 -0.47 -15.50 -0.60
C TYR A 8 0.39 -14.52 0.23
N GLY A 9 0.47 -14.73 1.54
CA GLY A 9 1.25 -13.86 2.44
C GLY A 9 2.75 -13.90 2.15
N THR A 10 3.31 -15.09 1.96
CA THR A 10 4.74 -15.25 1.65
C THR A 10 5.10 -14.74 0.26
N ALA A 11 4.18 -14.81 -0.70
CA ALA A 11 4.39 -14.23 -2.02
C ALA A 11 4.49 -12.69 -1.95
N ILE A 12 3.61 -12.04 -1.18
CA ILE A 12 3.66 -10.58 -0.96
C ILE A 12 4.93 -10.18 -0.22
N LEU A 13 5.29 -10.88 0.86
CA LEU A 13 6.53 -10.61 1.59
C LEU A 13 7.75 -10.70 0.67
N SER A 14 7.82 -11.75 -0.14
CA SER A 14 8.91 -11.93 -1.12
C SER A 14 8.94 -10.80 -2.17
N ALA A 15 7.77 -10.34 -2.62
CA ALA A 15 7.69 -9.21 -3.54
C ALA A 15 8.20 -7.90 -2.90
N PHE A 16 7.84 -7.62 -1.65
CA PHE A 16 8.34 -6.47 -0.90
C PHE A 16 9.86 -6.54 -0.70
N GLU A 17 10.38 -7.70 -0.33
CA GLU A 17 11.83 -7.92 -0.23
C GLU A 17 12.56 -7.64 -1.56
N TYR A 18 12.01 -8.16 -2.64
CA TYR A 18 12.56 -7.93 -3.98
C TYR A 18 12.58 -6.45 -4.34
N LEU A 19 11.48 -5.74 -4.12
CA LEU A 19 11.36 -4.32 -4.43
C LEU A 19 12.32 -3.47 -3.59
N LEU A 20 12.35 -3.68 -2.27
CA LEU A 20 13.23 -2.95 -1.37
C LEU A 20 14.72 -3.21 -1.66
N LYS A 21 15.07 -4.44 -2.06
CA LYS A 21 16.45 -4.82 -2.40
C LYS A 21 16.93 -4.19 -3.70
N ASN A 22 16.08 -4.14 -4.72
CA ASN A 22 16.51 -3.81 -6.08
C ASN A 22 16.22 -2.34 -6.46
N TYR A 23 15.34 -1.63 -5.73
CA TYR A 23 14.95 -0.27 -6.05
C TYR A 23 15.12 0.64 -4.84
N LYS A 24 16.13 1.52 -4.90
CA LYS A 24 16.47 2.44 -3.79
C LYS A 24 15.38 3.46 -3.51
N GLU A 25 14.65 3.85 -4.53
CA GLU A 25 13.52 4.79 -4.48
C GLU A 25 12.26 4.19 -3.86
N THR A 26 12.20 2.86 -3.68
CA THR A 26 11.04 2.19 -3.07
C THR A 26 11.12 2.24 -1.55
N PHE A 27 10.03 2.61 -0.91
CA PHE A 27 9.82 2.46 0.52
C PHE A 27 8.37 2.02 0.80
N ILE A 28 8.15 1.48 1.99
CA ILE A 28 6.82 1.05 2.44
C ILE A 28 6.42 1.93 3.61
N ILE A 29 5.18 2.41 3.61
CA ILE A 29 4.67 3.29 4.65
C ILE A 29 3.25 2.88 5.05
N GLY A 30 2.96 2.88 6.33
CA GLY A 30 1.65 2.55 6.88
C GLY A 30 1.70 2.27 8.37
N GLN A 31 0.56 1.98 8.97
CA GLN A 31 0.49 1.69 10.40
C GLN A 31 0.75 0.22 10.73
N GLY A 32 1.44 -0.03 11.84
CA GLY A 32 1.71 -1.37 12.39
C GLY A 32 2.70 -2.19 11.57
N LEU A 33 3.51 -1.59 10.72
CA LEU A 33 4.38 -2.29 9.77
C LEU A 33 5.56 -3.01 10.46
N TRP A 34 5.94 -2.60 11.66
CA TRP A 34 7.02 -3.25 12.40
C TRP A 34 6.55 -4.47 13.19
N SER A 35 5.24 -4.72 13.22
CA SER A 35 4.70 -5.91 13.86
C SER A 35 4.86 -7.13 12.94
N PRO A 36 5.49 -8.22 13.41
CA PRO A 36 5.79 -9.38 12.57
C PRO A 36 4.57 -10.16 12.11
N TRP A 37 3.44 -10.05 12.84
CA TRP A 37 2.20 -10.78 12.55
C TRP A 37 1.08 -9.90 11.99
N TYR A 38 1.23 -8.58 12.09
CA TYR A 38 0.22 -7.65 11.58
C TYR A 38 0.17 -7.67 10.04
N VAL A 39 -0.89 -7.17 9.47
CA VAL A 39 -1.14 -7.18 8.02
C VAL A 39 -0.87 -8.53 7.34
N GLY A 40 -1.26 -9.63 8.04
CA GLY A 40 -1.19 -11.01 7.52
C GLY A 40 0.23 -11.52 7.34
N ASN A 41 1.15 -11.19 8.23
CA ASN A 41 2.57 -11.58 8.20
C ASN A 41 3.32 -11.13 6.93
N THR A 42 2.76 -10.17 6.18
CA THR A 42 3.36 -9.72 4.92
C THR A 42 4.49 -8.70 5.10
N MET A 43 4.74 -8.25 6.35
CA MET A 43 5.76 -7.27 6.70
C MET A 43 6.86 -7.83 7.62
N THR A 44 6.84 -9.13 7.89
CA THR A 44 7.72 -9.79 8.87
C THR A 44 9.19 -9.44 8.62
N ASP A 45 9.81 -8.83 9.63
CA ASP A 45 11.23 -8.47 9.70
C ASP A 45 11.77 -7.55 8.56
N LEU A 46 10.90 -6.93 7.77
CA LEU A 46 11.34 -6.02 6.70
C LEU A 46 12.03 -4.78 7.27
N ASP A 47 11.56 -4.24 8.40
CA ASP A 47 12.17 -3.10 9.09
C ASP A 47 13.58 -3.42 9.60
N LYS A 48 13.79 -4.64 10.11
CA LYS A 48 15.11 -5.12 10.57
C LYS A 48 16.08 -5.34 9.39
N LYS A 49 15.56 -5.79 8.25
CA LYS A 49 16.34 -6.16 7.07
C LYS A 49 16.72 -4.96 6.21
N PHE A 50 15.82 -3.98 6.07
CA PHE A 50 15.98 -2.86 5.15
C PHE A 50 16.06 -1.49 5.82
N GLY A 51 15.86 -1.42 7.14
CA GLY A 51 15.87 -0.18 7.92
C GLY A 51 14.49 0.45 8.08
N LYS A 52 14.33 1.21 9.15
CA LYS A 52 13.08 1.89 9.50
C LYS A 52 12.80 3.13 8.65
N ASP A 53 13.80 3.64 7.98
CA ASP A 53 13.72 4.70 6.97
C ASP A 53 13.13 4.19 5.64
N ARG A 54 13.21 2.90 5.39
CA ARG A 54 12.65 2.24 4.20
C ARG A 54 11.33 1.51 4.50
N VAL A 55 11.07 1.16 5.76
CA VAL A 55 9.83 0.56 6.25
C VAL A 55 9.32 1.44 7.38
N ILE A 56 8.50 2.41 7.01
CA ILE A 56 8.07 3.50 7.88
C ILE A 56 6.75 3.14 8.55
N ASP A 57 6.82 2.89 9.86
CA ASP A 57 5.62 2.70 10.67
C ASP A 57 5.06 4.05 11.12
N THR A 58 3.76 4.24 10.97
CA THR A 58 3.09 5.50 11.25
C THR A 58 2.02 5.35 12.34
N PRO A 59 1.67 6.43 13.02
CA PRO A 59 0.40 6.50 13.73
C PRO A 59 -0.78 6.25 12.79
N VAL A 60 -1.96 5.95 13.37
CA VAL A 60 -3.21 5.86 12.61
C VAL A 60 -3.55 7.23 12.02
N SER A 61 -3.31 7.40 10.73
CA SER A 61 -3.54 8.66 10.01
C SER A 61 -3.56 8.40 8.49
N GLU A 62 -4.55 7.68 8.02
CA GLU A 62 -4.62 7.16 6.65
C GLU A 62 -4.53 8.26 5.60
N SER A 63 -5.21 9.39 5.82
CA SER A 63 -5.19 10.53 4.90
C SER A 63 -3.79 11.17 4.80
N ALA A 64 -3.16 11.45 5.94
CA ALA A 64 -1.83 12.05 5.97
C ALA A 64 -0.77 11.12 5.39
N THR A 65 -0.81 9.83 5.77
CA THR A 65 0.13 8.81 5.27
C THR A 65 0.04 8.65 3.76
N THR A 66 -1.18 8.56 3.23
CA THR A 66 -1.40 8.41 1.79
C THR A 66 -1.01 9.69 1.04
N GLY A 67 -1.37 10.85 1.56
CA GLY A 67 -0.98 12.15 0.97
C GLY A 67 0.54 12.34 0.92
N ALA A 68 1.24 12.00 2.00
CA ALA A 68 2.71 12.05 2.05
C ALA A 68 3.36 11.13 1.01
N ALA A 69 2.83 9.91 0.85
CA ALA A 69 3.31 8.97 -0.17
C ALA A 69 3.07 9.50 -1.58
N ILE A 70 1.91 10.07 -1.86
CA ILE A 70 1.62 10.71 -3.15
C ILE A 70 2.62 11.83 -3.42
N GLY A 71 2.85 12.73 -2.46
CA GLY A 71 3.85 13.79 -2.57
C GLY A 71 5.26 13.27 -2.85
N ALA A 72 5.68 12.23 -2.13
CA ALA A 72 6.97 11.57 -2.38
C ALA A 72 7.06 10.98 -3.78
N SER A 73 5.97 10.43 -4.31
CA SER A 73 5.96 9.85 -5.66
C SER A 73 6.14 10.91 -6.76
N LEU A 74 5.70 12.14 -6.53
CA LEU A 74 5.87 13.25 -7.47
C LEU A 74 7.33 13.73 -7.59
N VAL A 75 8.17 13.40 -6.62
CA VAL A 75 9.61 13.72 -6.64
C VAL A 75 10.48 12.48 -6.93
N GLY A 76 9.90 11.46 -7.54
CA GLY A 76 10.64 10.30 -8.07
C GLY A 76 10.73 9.09 -7.15
N MET A 77 10.17 9.16 -5.93
CA MET A 77 10.09 7.98 -5.06
C MET A 77 9.00 7.01 -5.56
N LYS A 78 9.09 5.75 -5.14
CA LYS A 78 8.11 4.70 -5.45
C LYS A 78 7.52 4.10 -4.17
N PRO A 79 6.66 4.85 -3.50
CA PRO A 79 6.06 4.42 -2.24
C PRO A 79 5.04 3.31 -2.42
N ILE A 80 5.01 2.43 -1.42
CA ILE A 80 3.95 1.45 -1.24
C ILE A 80 3.25 1.79 0.07
N VAL A 81 2.00 2.24 -0.02
CA VAL A 81 1.16 2.51 1.16
C VAL A 81 0.45 1.23 1.55
N VAL A 82 0.50 0.88 2.82
CA VAL A 82 -0.19 -0.31 3.35
C VAL A 82 -1.27 0.11 4.33
N HIS A 83 -2.52 -0.12 3.95
CA HIS A 83 -3.67 0.01 4.83
C HIS A 83 -4.06 -1.37 5.38
N PRO A 84 -4.08 -1.57 6.70
CA PRO A 84 -4.38 -2.88 7.29
C PRO A 84 -5.81 -3.35 7.06
N ARG A 85 -6.72 -2.42 6.77
CA ARG A 85 -8.11 -2.71 6.38
C ARG A 85 -8.57 -1.78 5.28
N MET A 86 -9.28 -2.35 4.30
CA MET A 86 -9.89 -1.57 3.21
C MET A 86 -10.94 -0.59 3.74
N ASP A 87 -11.64 -0.96 4.79
CA ASP A 87 -12.63 -0.13 5.46
C ASP A 87 -12.04 1.22 5.90
N PHE A 88 -10.85 1.22 6.50
CA PHE A 88 -10.21 2.44 7.00
C PHE A 88 -9.41 3.20 5.94
N MET A 89 -9.10 2.56 4.82
CA MET A 89 -8.57 3.26 3.65
C MET A 89 -9.55 4.35 3.15
N LEU A 90 -10.83 4.25 3.50
CA LEU A 90 -11.83 5.28 3.18
C LEU A 90 -11.48 6.66 3.77
N TYR A 91 -10.74 6.73 4.87
CA TYR A 91 -10.22 8.00 5.39
C TYR A 91 -9.21 8.68 4.46
N ALA A 92 -8.66 7.95 3.49
CA ALA A 92 -7.74 8.47 2.49
C ALA A 92 -8.41 8.71 1.12
N MET A 93 -9.75 8.67 1.03
CA MET A 93 -10.47 8.79 -0.25
C MET A 93 -10.11 10.04 -1.02
N ASP A 94 -10.00 11.20 -0.36
CA ASP A 94 -9.59 12.44 -1.03
C ASP A 94 -8.19 12.29 -1.65
N ALA A 95 -7.23 11.84 -0.88
CA ALA A 95 -5.87 11.64 -1.36
C ALA A 95 -5.81 10.66 -2.56
N ILE A 96 -6.58 9.59 -2.53
CA ILE A 96 -6.61 8.59 -3.60
C ILE A 96 -7.35 9.10 -4.83
N VAL A 97 -8.58 9.60 -4.64
CA VAL A 97 -9.50 9.90 -5.75
C VAL A 97 -9.21 11.27 -6.37
N ASN A 98 -8.98 12.29 -5.56
CA ASN A 98 -8.80 13.66 -6.02
C ASN A 98 -7.33 14.00 -6.30
N GLN A 99 -6.38 13.35 -5.63
CA GLN A 99 -4.97 13.60 -5.84
C GLN A 99 -4.34 12.51 -6.73
N ALA A 100 -4.14 11.28 -6.24
CA ALA A 100 -3.42 10.26 -7.00
C ALA A 100 -4.05 9.99 -8.38
N ALA A 101 -5.37 9.81 -8.43
CA ALA A 101 -6.06 9.49 -9.66
C ALA A 101 -6.13 10.64 -10.68
N LYS A 102 -6.08 11.90 -10.23
CA LYS A 102 -6.36 13.07 -11.09
C LYS A 102 -5.12 13.90 -11.43
N TRP A 103 -4.05 13.77 -10.68
CA TRP A 103 -2.87 14.64 -10.81
C TRP A 103 -2.35 14.72 -12.24
N SER A 104 -2.14 13.58 -12.87
CA SER A 104 -1.66 13.55 -14.26
C SER A 104 -2.59 14.29 -15.23
N HIS A 105 -3.90 14.13 -15.07
CA HIS A 105 -4.88 14.79 -15.91
C HIS A 105 -4.90 16.32 -15.67
N MET A 106 -4.93 16.74 -14.41
CA MET A 106 -4.98 18.17 -14.04
C MET A 106 -3.76 18.94 -14.50
N PHE A 107 -2.59 18.29 -14.50
CA PHE A 107 -1.32 18.93 -14.88
C PHE A 107 -0.82 18.52 -16.27
N GLY A 108 -1.72 18.12 -17.18
CA GLY A 108 -1.40 17.88 -18.59
C GLY A 108 -0.34 16.79 -18.82
N GLY A 109 -0.26 15.78 -17.94
CA GLY A 109 0.70 14.69 -18.05
C GLY A 109 2.13 15.04 -17.59
N GLN A 110 2.36 16.22 -17.01
CA GLN A 110 3.71 16.63 -16.56
C GLN A 110 4.19 15.86 -15.32
N ALA A 111 3.28 15.30 -14.53
CA ALA A 111 3.58 14.50 -13.35
C ALA A 111 2.63 13.34 -13.20
N HIS A 112 3.16 12.19 -12.83
CA HIS A 112 2.40 10.96 -12.64
C HIS A 112 2.69 10.40 -11.24
N PRO A 113 1.72 10.42 -10.32
CA PRO A 113 1.91 9.83 -8.99
C PRO A 113 2.13 8.31 -9.11
N GLY A 114 3.37 7.88 -8.95
CA GLY A 114 3.78 6.47 -9.02
C GLY A 114 3.61 5.78 -7.68
N VAL A 115 2.43 5.85 -7.07
CA VAL A 115 2.12 5.25 -5.77
C VAL A 115 1.42 3.90 -5.94
N THR A 116 1.82 2.91 -5.14
CA THR A 116 1.08 1.66 -4.99
C THR A 116 0.37 1.68 -3.64
N ILE A 117 -0.93 1.44 -3.65
CA ILE A 117 -1.73 1.38 -2.42
C ILE A 117 -2.24 -0.05 -2.25
N ARG A 118 -1.80 -0.68 -1.17
CA ARG A 118 -2.25 -2.01 -0.79
C ARG A 118 -3.21 -1.91 0.38
N SER A 119 -4.33 -2.61 0.28
CA SER A 119 -5.28 -2.71 1.37
C SER A 119 -5.77 -4.14 1.54
N ILE A 120 -6.20 -4.51 2.74
CA ILE A 120 -6.59 -5.87 3.08
C ILE A 120 -8.11 -5.95 3.25
N ILE A 121 -8.72 -6.91 2.55
CA ILE A 121 -10.07 -7.40 2.83
C ILE A 121 -9.90 -8.56 3.82
N ASN A 122 -10.41 -8.41 5.03
CA ASN A 122 -10.24 -9.40 6.10
C ASN A 122 -11.22 -10.57 5.98
N ARG A 123 -11.19 -11.25 4.83
CA ARG A 123 -12.04 -12.42 4.60
C ARG A 123 -11.50 -13.63 5.37
N GLY A 124 -12.38 -14.34 6.06
CA GLY A 124 -12.04 -15.49 6.89
C GLY A 124 -11.66 -15.14 8.33
N GLY A 125 -11.45 -13.85 8.62
CA GLY A 125 -11.23 -13.36 9.98
C GLY A 125 -12.39 -12.53 10.54
N GLU A 126 -13.28 -12.11 9.67
CA GLU A 126 -14.51 -11.31 9.86
C GLU A 126 -14.63 -10.62 11.23
N GLN A 127 -13.91 -9.52 11.38
CA GLN A 127 -13.87 -8.75 12.63
C GLN A 127 -15.07 -7.79 12.79
N GLY A 128 -16.17 -8.09 12.13
CA GLY A 128 -17.40 -7.29 12.13
C GLY A 128 -17.54 -6.42 10.87
N ALA A 129 -18.67 -5.71 10.76
CA ALA A 129 -19.09 -4.99 9.56
C ALA A 129 -18.09 -3.92 9.09
N GLN A 130 -17.33 -3.31 9.99
CA GLN A 130 -16.38 -2.23 9.69
C GLN A 130 -14.96 -2.72 9.40
N HIS A 131 -14.70 -4.03 9.38
CA HIS A 131 -13.35 -4.57 9.26
C HIS A 131 -13.20 -5.61 8.16
N SER A 132 -14.26 -5.85 7.38
CA SER A 132 -14.31 -6.99 6.45
C SER A 132 -14.98 -6.66 5.12
N GLN A 133 -15.11 -5.37 4.80
CA GLN A 133 -15.76 -4.95 3.56
C GLN A 133 -14.84 -5.09 2.34
N ALA A 134 -15.42 -5.49 1.22
CA ALA A 134 -14.75 -5.59 -0.07
C ALA A 134 -15.12 -4.39 -0.95
N LEU A 135 -14.48 -3.25 -0.71
CA LEU A 135 -14.83 -1.97 -1.34
C LEU A 135 -14.01 -1.67 -2.61
N HIS A 136 -13.28 -2.65 -3.14
CA HIS A 136 -12.41 -2.47 -4.31
C HIS A 136 -13.16 -1.96 -5.54
N ALA A 137 -14.44 -2.29 -5.71
CA ALA A 137 -15.26 -1.82 -6.83
C ALA A 137 -15.42 -0.29 -6.83
N TRP A 138 -15.41 0.38 -5.67
CA TRP A 138 -15.44 1.85 -5.59
C TRP A 138 -14.22 2.47 -6.27
N PHE A 139 -13.06 1.90 -6.05
CA PHE A 139 -11.81 2.38 -6.64
C PHE A 139 -11.71 2.01 -8.12
N ALA A 140 -12.24 0.85 -8.52
CA ALA A 140 -12.29 0.43 -9.92
C ALA A 140 -13.17 1.34 -10.79
N HIS A 141 -14.16 2.02 -10.19
CA HIS A 141 -14.99 2.99 -10.87
C HIS A 141 -14.25 4.31 -11.18
N ILE A 142 -13.14 4.61 -10.51
CA ILE A 142 -12.45 5.90 -10.62
C ILE A 142 -11.45 5.91 -11.78
N PRO A 143 -11.65 6.76 -12.82
CA PRO A 143 -10.65 6.93 -13.87
C PRO A 143 -9.31 7.43 -13.32
N GLY A 144 -8.21 6.82 -13.78
CA GLY A 144 -6.86 7.10 -13.32
C GLY A 144 -6.33 6.10 -12.29
N LEU A 145 -7.18 5.24 -11.75
CA LEU A 145 -6.77 4.13 -10.87
C LEU A 145 -6.73 2.79 -11.63
N ARG A 146 -5.80 1.95 -11.24
CA ARG A 146 -5.75 0.55 -11.64
C ARG A 146 -5.96 -0.31 -10.39
N VAL A 147 -7.01 -1.13 -10.38
CA VAL A 147 -7.32 -2.03 -9.27
C VAL A 147 -6.96 -3.46 -9.66
N VAL A 148 -6.24 -4.13 -8.78
CA VAL A 148 -5.81 -5.53 -8.94
C VAL A 148 -6.27 -6.32 -7.72
N MET A 149 -6.89 -7.47 -7.97
CA MET A 149 -7.31 -8.44 -6.95
C MET A 149 -6.56 -9.74 -7.23
N PRO A 150 -5.36 -9.92 -6.65
CA PRO A 150 -4.54 -11.11 -6.88
C PRO A 150 -5.06 -12.35 -6.21
#